data_b346625067b121f590da697d44164f73
#
_entry.id   b346625067b121f590da697d44164f73
#
_cell.length_a   1.000
_cell.length_b   1.000
_cell.length_c   1.000
_cell.angle_alpha   90.00
_cell.angle_beta   90.00
_cell.angle_gamma   90.00
#
_symmetry.space_group_name_H-M   'P 1'
#
loop_
_entity.id
_entity.type
_entity.pdbx_description
1 polymer ?
#
loop_
_entity_poly.entity_id
_entity_poly.type
_entity_poly.pdbx_seq_one_letter_code
_entity_poly.pdbx_strand_id
1 'polypeptide(L)'
;EVGYKGLFGDKFAVGLDVYTFARTGSTQFTAIGPTFRLTGYEGIPADLAAQIGSDFASDPIISGAITQAVTAQVQAGVEAQYTANGIPQEIWATGAPAGALFPGSPAVAPVAAAVAAVAPAQIAATSAQAAGLVGGAFAQGGQGFVDFMNTGASAAVGAIESQRVPQGDNITHISAGYRIFDNVTRSHWGSDLTMEYFASDKLTFWGNASWLSQNEWNPGEENDDDLPFQDFLNAPRFKYRLGMDFTDRKGFLFSLAFQHDDEFNSNQGFYAGTVQAKNLFDASIGYKLTDNIKLDLSSTNLFNQQYRAFPNMPVIGRRVNLRAVFDL
;
A
#
# COMPACT_ATOMS: atom_id res chain seq x y z
N GLU A 1 -33.09 -17.40 4.34
CA GLU A 1 -33.19 -15.96 4.63
C GLU A 1 -34.53 -15.65 5.28
N VAL A 2 -34.51 -14.82 6.32
CA VAL A 2 -35.67 -14.30 7.01
C VAL A 2 -35.49 -12.80 7.17
N GLY A 3 -36.49 -12.03 6.73
CA GLY A 3 -36.44 -10.58 6.77
C GLY A 3 -37.63 -9.96 7.50
N TYR A 4 -37.39 -8.84 8.12
CA TYR A 4 -38.39 -7.98 8.74
C TYR A 4 -38.27 -6.56 8.19
N LYS A 5 -39.40 -5.95 7.87
CA LYS A 5 -39.47 -4.52 7.53
C LYS A 5 -40.63 -3.88 8.26
N GLY A 6 -40.40 -2.75 8.88
CA GLY A 6 -41.41 -2.04 9.66
C GLY A 6 -41.24 -0.53 9.67
N LEU A 7 -42.34 0.17 9.80
CA LEU A 7 -42.42 1.61 10.03
C LEU A 7 -43.05 1.87 11.39
N PHE A 8 -42.38 2.61 12.25
CA PHE A 8 -42.80 2.91 13.60
C PHE A 8 -43.10 4.40 13.73
N GLY A 9 -44.36 4.70 14.04
CA GLY A 9 -44.79 6.07 14.32
C GLY A 9 -44.54 7.06 13.17
N ASP A 10 -44.67 6.63 11.92
CA ASP A 10 -44.48 7.40 10.69
C ASP A 10 -43.09 8.05 10.55
N LYS A 11 -42.16 7.77 11.45
CA LYS A 11 -40.86 8.43 11.51
C LYS A 11 -39.67 7.50 11.50
N PHE A 12 -39.83 6.25 11.86
CA PHE A 12 -38.70 5.34 11.97
C PHE A 12 -38.94 4.07 11.16
N ALA A 13 -38.21 3.92 10.06
CA ALA A 13 -38.24 2.73 9.25
C ALA A 13 -37.03 1.83 9.60
N VAL A 14 -37.28 0.54 9.72
CA VAL A 14 -36.27 -0.49 10.01
C VAL A 14 -36.44 -1.66 9.05
N GLY A 15 -35.35 -2.14 8.51
CA GLY A 15 -35.25 -3.42 7.81
C GLY A 15 -34.16 -4.26 8.45
N LEU A 16 -34.43 -5.53 8.71
CA LEU A 16 -33.47 -6.51 9.21
C LEU A 16 -33.62 -7.78 8.40
N ASP A 17 -32.55 -8.20 7.77
CA ASP A 17 -32.46 -9.47 7.07
C ASP A 17 -31.39 -10.35 7.75
N VAL A 18 -31.73 -11.61 8.01
CA VAL A 18 -30.82 -12.61 8.55
C VAL A 18 -30.81 -13.80 7.58
N TYR A 19 -29.62 -14.22 7.20
CA TYR A 19 -29.47 -15.27 6.20
C TYR A 19 -28.37 -16.26 6.58
N THR A 20 -28.47 -17.44 6.02
CA THR A 20 -27.40 -18.44 6.01
C THR A 20 -27.10 -18.83 4.59
N PHE A 21 -25.84 -19.07 4.33
CA PHE A 21 -25.35 -19.52 3.05
C PHE A 21 -24.44 -20.72 3.24
N ALA A 22 -24.63 -21.76 2.44
CA ALA A 22 -23.72 -22.90 2.35
C ALA A 22 -23.52 -23.28 0.89
N ARG A 23 -22.28 -23.47 0.50
CA ARG A 23 -21.91 -23.93 -0.84
C ARG A 23 -20.82 -24.98 -0.73
N THR A 24 -21.08 -26.15 -1.30
CA THR A 24 -20.08 -27.21 -1.49
C THR A 24 -19.46 -27.09 -2.86
N GLY A 25 -18.19 -27.33 -2.94
CA GLY A 25 -17.38 -27.10 -4.13
C GLY A 25 -17.00 -25.64 -4.30
N SER A 26 -15.76 -25.41 -4.58
CA SER A 26 -15.18 -24.08 -4.80
C SER A 26 -14.24 -24.13 -5.98
N THR A 27 -14.28 -23.10 -6.79
CA THR A 27 -13.33 -22.90 -7.86
C THR A 27 -12.61 -21.59 -7.61
N GLN A 28 -11.30 -21.65 -7.51
CA GLN A 28 -10.48 -20.48 -7.33
C GLN A 28 -9.57 -20.28 -8.54
N PHE A 29 -9.54 -19.05 -9.05
CA PHE A 29 -8.54 -18.64 -10.01
C PHE A 29 -7.24 -18.36 -9.25
N THR A 30 -6.18 -19.06 -9.58
CA THR A 30 -4.90 -18.92 -8.91
C THR A 30 -3.75 -18.92 -9.92
N ALA A 31 -2.63 -18.35 -9.52
CA ALA A 31 -1.41 -18.56 -10.26
C ALA A 31 -0.97 -20.03 -10.11
N ILE A 32 -0.84 -20.70 -11.24
CA ILE A 32 -0.36 -22.07 -11.31
C ILE A 32 1.10 -22.03 -11.79
N GLY A 33 2.04 -22.10 -10.87
CA GLY A 33 3.46 -21.99 -11.18
C GLY A 33 3.97 -20.55 -11.03
N PRO A 34 5.14 -20.23 -11.59
CA PRO A 34 5.70 -18.90 -11.46
C PRO A 34 4.75 -17.85 -12.01
N THR A 35 4.45 -16.86 -11.19
CA THR A 35 3.60 -15.74 -11.58
C THR A 35 4.24 -14.97 -12.74
N PHE A 36 5.57 -14.94 -12.77
CA PHE A 36 6.36 -14.33 -13.83
C PHE A 36 7.58 -15.20 -14.10
N ARG A 37 7.82 -15.49 -15.36
CA ARG A 37 9.13 -15.95 -15.81
C ARG A 37 9.64 -14.92 -16.81
N LEU A 38 10.71 -14.25 -16.42
CA LEU A 38 11.50 -13.42 -17.33
C LEU A 38 12.43 -14.37 -18.10
N THR A 39 12.01 -14.82 -19.28
CA THR A 39 12.87 -15.59 -20.17
C THR A 39 13.39 -14.69 -21.26
N GLY A 40 14.72 -14.77 -21.52
CA GLY A 40 15.35 -14.07 -22.62
C GLY A 40 15.24 -12.54 -22.53
N TYR A 41 15.12 -12.00 -21.34
CA TYR A 41 15.21 -10.57 -21.15
C TYR A 41 16.66 -10.15 -21.37
N GLU A 42 16.93 -9.48 -22.48
CA GLU A 42 18.25 -8.96 -22.83
C GLU A 42 18.63 -7.72 -22.00
N GLY A 43 18.32 -7.74 -20.71
CA GLY A 43 18.63 -6.66 -19.78
C GLY A 43 17.49 -5.65 -19.61
N ILE A 44 17.43 -5.08 -18.43
CA ILE A 44 16.64 -3.87 -18.16
C ILE A 44 17.30 -2.74 -18.94
N PRO A 45 16.53 -1.91 -19.69
CA PRO A 45 17.08 -0.74 -20.35
C PRO A 45 17.99 0.07 -19.41
N ALA A 46 19.11 0.55 -19.91
CA ALA A 46 20.15 1.15 -19.08
C ALA A 46 19.66 2.38 -18.28
N ASP A 47 18.73 3.13 -18.84
CA ASP A 47 18.05 4.25 -18.17
C ASP A 47 17.18 3.79 -17.01
N LEU A 48 16.42 2.71 -17.17
CA LEU A 48 15.61 2.12 -16.09
C LEU A 48 16.48 1.48 -15.02
N ALA A 49 17.56 0.80 -15.41
CA ALA A 49 18.53 0.24 -14.48
C ALA A 49 19.21 1.35 -13.64
N ALA A 50 19.58 2.45 -14.29
CA ALA A 50 20.13 3.63 -13.60
C ALA A 50 19.11 4.26 -12.64
N GLN A 51 17.84 4.35 -13.03
CA GLN A 51 16.77 4.85 -12.18
C GLN A 51 16.58 3.98 -10.94
N ILE A 52 16.52 2.66 -11.12
CA ILE A 52 16.41 1.69 -9.99
C ILE A 52 17.59 1.86 -9.03
N GLY A 53 18.81 1.97 -9.55
CA GLY A 53 19.99 2.19 -8.73
C GLY A 53 19.94 3.53 -7.96
N SER A 54 19.48 4.59 -8.62
CA SER A 54 19.29 5.90 -8.01
C SER A 54 18.23 5.88 -6.91
N ASP A 55 17.08 5.26 -7.17
CA ASP A 55 15.98 5.14 -6.20
C ASP A 55 16.41 4.33 -4.98
N PHE A 56 17.17 3.24 -5.18
CA PHE A 56 17.77 2.49 -4.09
C PHE A 56 18.71 3.33 -3.23
N ALA A 57 19.64 4.05 -3.84
CA ALA A 57 20.61 4.85 -3.10
C ALA A 57 19.98 6.07 -2.39
N SER A 58 18.86 6.56 -2.89
CA SER A 58 18.09 7.67 -2.29
C SER A 58 17.03 7.23 -1.28
N ASP A 59 16.78 5.92 -1.12
CA ASP A 59 15.90 5.40 -0.08
C ASP A 59 16.33 5.92 1.30
N PRO A 60 15.44 6.47 2.14
CA PRO A 60 15.79 7.08 3.43
C PRO A 60 16.55 6.16 4.38
N ILE A 61 16.28 4.86 4.36
CA ILE A 61 16.96 3.87 5.21
C ILE A 61 18.38 3.63 4.68
N ILE A 62 18.52 3.45 3.38
CA ILE A 62 19.82 3.17 2.73
C ILE A 62 20.72 4.41 2.81
N SER A 63 20.21 5.57 2.43
CA SER A 63 20.96 6.82 2.47
C SER A 63 21.36 7.22 3.90
N GLY A 64 20.49 6.97 4.87
CA GLY A 64 20.78 7.13 6.30
C GLY A 64 21.91 6.20 6.77
N ALA A 65 21.85 4.92 6.40
CA ALA A 65 22.89 3.95 6.71
C ALA A 65 24.26 4.31 6.09
N ILE A 66 24.26 4.72 4.81
CA ILE A 66 25.48 5.20 4.13
C ILE A 66 26.04 6.42 4.85
N THR A 67 25.18 7.40 5.15
CA THR A 67 25.59 8.63 5.85
C THR A 67 26.23 8.31 7.19
N GLN A 68 25.62 7.47 7.99
CA GLN A 68 26.14 7.08 9.32
C GLN A 68 27.48 6.34 9.20
N ALA A 69 27.56 5.34 8.32
CA ALA A 69 28.75 4.55 8.14
C ALA A 69 29.94 5.37 7.63
N VAL A 70 29.73 6.17 6.60
CA VAL A 70 30.77 7.03 6.01
C VAL A 70 31.20 8.12 6.99
N THR A 71 30.28 8.75 7.69
CA THR A 71 30.64 9.77 8.71
C THR A 71 31.49 9.17 9.82
N ALA A 72 31.14 8.01 10.34
CA ALA A 72 31.94 7.30 11.34
C ALA A 72 33.33 6.91 10.84
N GLN A 73 33.41 6.43 9.57
CA GLN A 73 34.68 6.09 8.94
C GLN A 73 35.58 7.32 8.74
N VAL A 74 35.02 8.44 8.27
CA VAL A 74 35.76 9.69 8.09
C VAL A 74 36.23 10.21 9.44
N GLN A 75 35.38 10.18 10.47
CA GLN A 75 35.75 10.59 11.81
C GLN A 75 36.93 9.76 12.34
N ALA A 76 36.84 8.43 12.28
CA ALA A 76 37.93 7.56 12.72
C ALA A 76 39.25 7.83 11.93
N GLY A 77 39.15 8.10 10.63
CA GLY A 77 40.29 8.44 9.81
C GLY A 77 40.95 9.78 10.21
N VAL A 78 40.15 10.81 10.47
CA VAL A 78 40.64 12.12 10.95
C VAL A 78 41.30 11.99 12.32
N GLU A 79 40.68 11.27 13.24
CA GLU A 79 41.24 11.02 14.59
C GLU A 79 42.55 10.25 14.53
N ALA A 80 42.62 9.21 13.68
CA ALA A 80 43.85 8.46 13.45
C ALA A 80 44.98 9.33 12.88
N GLN A 81 44.65 10.22 11.92
CA GLN A 81 45.61 11.15 11.33
C GLN A 81 46.12 12.18 12.36
N TYR A 82 45.23 12.70 13.21
CA TYR A 82 45.63 13.61 14.28
C TYR A 82 46.51 12.93 15.29
N THR A 83 46.20 11.69 15.69
CA THR A 83 47.04 10.87 16.56
C THR A 83 48.42 10.63 15.94
N ALA A 84 48.47 10.21 14.68
CA ALA A 84 49.74 10.00 13.98
C ALA A 84 50.62 11.23 13.90
N ASN A 85 50.01 12.41 13.83
CA ASN A 85 50.71 13.69 13.86
C ASN A 85 51.02 14.24 15.25
N GLY A 86 50.76 13.46 16.33
CA GLY A 86 51.03 13.82 17.70
C GLY A 86 50.18 14.96 18.25
N ILE A 87 48.97 15.17 17.68
CA ILE A 87 48.04 16.21 18.13
C ILE A 87 47.30 15.71 19.39
N PRO A 88 47.35 16.44 20.50
CA PRO A 88 46.66 16.06 21.73
C PRO A 88 45.16 15.97 21.56
N GLN A 89 44.50 15.00 22.22
CA GLN A 89 43.09 14.74 22.09
C GLN A 89 42.21 15.93 22.50
N GLU A 90 42.65 16.73 23.49
CA GLU A 90 41.94 17.93 23.93
C GLU A 90 41.80 18.97 22.82
N ILE A 91 42.72 18.97 21.86
CA ILE A 91 42.69 19.85 20.70
C ILE A 91 41.72 19.38 19.63
N TRP A 92 41.43 18.06 19.54
CA TRP A 92 40.49 17.53 18.57
C TRP A 92 39.06 18.07 18.74
N ALA A 93 38.69 18.37 19.98
CA ALA A 93 37.34 18.88 20.26
C ALA A 93 37.17 20.33 19.83
N THR A 94 38.20 21.15 19.98
CA THR A 94 38.11 22.61 19.83
C THR A 94 38.92 23.17 18.63
N GLY A 95 39.89 22.40 18.15
CA GLY A 95 40.87 22.88 17.15
C GLY A 95 41.97 23.74 17.78
N ALA A 96 42.94 24.12 16.94
CA ALA A 96 44.02 25.01 17.37
C ALA A 96 44.38 25.99 16.22
N PRO A 97 44.58 27.29 16.50
CA PRO A 97 45.07 28.24 15.51
C PRO A 97 46.51 27.95 15.10
N ALA A 98 46.94 28.47 13.96
CA ALA A 98 48.33 28.31 13.51
C ALA A 98 49.32 28.80 14.57
N GLY A 99 50.36 28.01 14.80
CA GLY A 99 51.40 28.29 15.82
C GLY A 99 51.01 27.98 17.27
N ALA A 100 49.79 27.51 17.55
CA ALA A 100 49.33 27.25 18.90
C ALA A 100 50.03 26.06 19.57
N LEU A 101 50.45 25.06 18.81
CA LEU A 101 51.14 23.86 19.35
C LEU A 101 52.65 24.11 19.50
N PHE A 102 53.25 24.73 18.52
CA PHE A 102 54.66 25.19 18.50
C PHE A 102 54.86 26.20 17.37
N PRO A 103 55.89 27.04 17.44
CA PRO A 103 56.16 28.03 16.38
C PRO A 103 56.24 27.37 14.99
N GLY A 104 55.40 27.82 14.05
CA GLY A 104 55.34 27.28 12.72
C GLY A 104 54.36 26.12 12.50
N SER A 105 53.66 25.63 13.57
CA SER A 105 52.61 24.60 13.37
C SER A 105 51.44 25.14 12.58
N PRO A 106 50.83 24.32 11.68
CA PRO A 106 49.62 24.72 10.95
C PRO A 106 48.42 24.82 11.91
N ALA A 107 47.38 25.50 11.46
CA ALA A 107 46.08 25.47 12.13
C ALA A 107 45.50 24.06 12.12
N VAL A 108 44.89 23.66 13.24
CA VAL A 108 44.22 22.35 13.40
C VAL A 108 42.73 22.60 13.52
N ALA A 109 41.95 22.08 12.57
CA ALA A 109 40.49 22.13 12.63
C ALA A 109 39.96 21.16 13.69
N PRO A 110 38.88 21.49 14.41
CA PRO A 110 38.16 20.50 15.21
C PRO A 110 37.78 19.28 14.39
N VAL A 111 37.77 18.07 14.97
CA VAL A 111 37.36 16.83 14.28
C VAL A 111 35.99 17.01 13.58
N ALA A 112 35.03 17.59 14.28
CA ALA A 112 33.69 17.85 13.71
C ALA A 112 33.75 18.72 12.42
N ALA A 113 34.59 19.76 12.41
CA ALA A 113 34.75 20.61 11.23
C ALA A 113 35.49 19.91 10.08
N ALA A 114 36.52 19.11 10.41
CA ALA A 114 37.24 18.30 9.43
C ALA A 114 36.34 17.23 8.82
N VAL A 115 35.51 16.57 9.63
CA VAL A 115 34.51 15.60 9.16
C VAL A 115 33.47 16.28 8.28
N ALA A 116 32.93 17.43 8.70
CA ALA A 116 31.95 18.20 7.92
C ALA A 116 32.49 18.66 6.55
N ALA A 117 33.79 18.88 6.45
CA ALA A 117 34.43 19.25 5.20
C ALA A 117 34.63 18.07 4.22
N VAL A 118 34.82 16.85 4.72
CA VAL A 118 35.18 15.67 3.92
C VAL A 118 34.02 14.71 3.71
N ALA A 119 33.21 14.47 4.75
CA ALA A 119 32.16 13.46 4.71
C ALA A 119 31.14 13.65 3.59
N PRO A 120 30.64 14.85 3.26
CA PRO A 120 29.65 15.03 2.19
C PRO A 120 30.10 14.49 0.84
N ALA A 121 31.36 14.73 0.46
CA ALA A 121 31.91 14.24 -0.80
C ALA A 121 32.03 12.71 -0.82
N GLN A 122 32.43 12.10 0.30
CA GLN A 122 32.50 10.64 0.42
C GLN A 122 31.14 9.97 0.48
N ILE A 123 30.15 10.58 1.16
CA ILE A 123 28.77 10.13 1.16
C ILE A 123 28.22 10.12 -0.26
N ALA A 124 28.40 11.22 -1.01
CA ALA A 124 27.95 11.31 -2.39
C ALA A 124 28.61 10.23 -3.28
N ALA A 125 29.93 10.04 -3.13
CA ALA A 125 30.66 9.01 -3.89
C ALA A 125 30.19 7.59 -3.53
N THR A 126 29.97 7.30 -2.25
CA THR A 126 29.49 5.97 -1.80
C THR A 126 28.06 5.72 -2.27
N SER A 127 27.19 6.74 -2.23
CA SER A 127 25.82 6.64 -2.75
C SER A 127 25.81 6.43 -4.27
N ALA A 128 26.64 7.15 -5.01
CA ALA A 128 26.79 6.92 -6.45
C ALA A 128 27.34 5.51 -6.79
N GLN A 129 28.27 5.02 -5.99
CA GLN A 129 28.78 3.65 -6.14
C GLN A 129 27.69 2.61 -5.84
N ALA A 130 26.92 2.77 -4.79
CA ALA A 130 25.81 1.89 -4.46
C ALA A 130 24.74 1.90 -5.57
N ALA A 131 24.38 3.07 -6.07
CA ALA A 131 23.49 3.23 -7.21
C ALA A 131 24.02 2.50 -8.46
N GLY A 132 25.32 2.67 -8.77
CA GLY A 132 25.97 2.02 -9.90
C GLY A 132 26.02 0.51 -9.77
N LEU A 133 26.28 -0.03 -8.59
CA LEU A 133 26.32 -1.48 -8.34
C LEU A 133 24.92 -2.11 -8.49
N VAL A 134 23.89 -1.47 -7.89
CA VAL A 134 22.51 -1.96 -8.01
C VAL A 134 22.01 -1.82 -9.44
N GLY A 135 22.15 -0.63 -10.05
CA GLY A 135 21.75 -0.41 -11.44
C GLY A 135 22.50 -1.33 -12.42
N GLY A 136 23.81 -1.55 -12.21
CA GLY A 136 24.61 -2.47 -13.00
C GLY A 136 24.17 -3.93 -12.87
N ALA A 137 23.81 -4.38 -11.68
CA ALA A 137 23.26 -5.71 -11.46
C ALA A 137 21.93 -5.91 -12.22
N PHE A 138 21.09 -4.88 -12.24
CA PHE A 138 19.84 -4.89 -13.03
C PHE A 138 20.11 -4.83 -14.54
N ALA A 139 21.07 -3.99 -15.00
CA ALA A 139 21.39 -3.81 -16.42
C ALA A 139 22.03 -5.06 -17.06
N GLN A 140 22.76 -5.86 -16.28
CA GLN A 140 23.39 -7.10 -16.76
C GLN A 140 22.41 -8.24 -17.03
N GLY A 141 21.11 -7.90 -17.16
CA GLY A 141 20.06 -8.89 -17.46
C GLY A 141 19.84 -9.84 -16.31
N GLY A 142 20.34 -9.46 -15.20
CA GLY A 142 20.14 -10.01 -13.91
C GLY A 142 19.85 -11.50 -13.87
N GLN A 143 20.66 -12.36 -14.50
CA GLN A 143 20.57 -13.78 -14.15
C GLN A 143 20.65 -13.90 -12.62
N GLY A 144 21.51 -13.11 -11.96
CA GLY A 144 21.55 -13.00 -10.51
C GLY A 144 20.28 -12.44 -9.87
N PHE A 145 19.57 -11.49 -10.51
CA PHE A 145 18.27 -11.02 -10.04
C PHE A 145 17.17 -12.03 -10.34
N VAL A 146 17.18 -12.63 -11.51
CA VAL A 146 16.28 -13.74 -11.85
C VAL A 146 16.52 -14.93 -10.91
N ASP A 147 17.76 -15.23 -10.59
CA ASP A 147 18.12 -16.29 -9.64
C ASP A 147 17.73 -15.88 -8.20
N PHE A 148 17.91 -14.63 -7.81
CA PHE A 148 17.44 -14.09 -6.51
C PHE A 148 15.91 -14.11 -6.42
N MET A 149 15.21 -13.63 -7.42
CA MET A 149 13.74 -13.68 -7.47
C MET A 149 13.24 -15.12 -7.55
N ASN A 150 13.90 -15.97 -8.30
CA ASN A 150 13.56 -17.38 -8.37
C ASN A 150 13.90 -18.11 -7.06
N THR A 151 15.01 -17.79 -6.38
CA THR A 151 15.39 -18.42 -5.10
C THR A 151 14.54 -17.88 -3.95
N GLY A 152 14.27 -16.58 -3.91
CA GLY A 152 13.40 -15.96 -2.91
C GLY A 152 11.93 -16.31 -3.12
N ALA A 153 11.46 -16.33 -4.37
CA ALA A 153 10.10 -16.70 -4.72
C ALA A 153 9.87 -18.22 -4.67
N SER A 154 10.86 -19.04 -5.02
CA SER A 154 10.71 -20.51 -4.97
C SER A 154 10.63 -21.04 -3.54
N ALA A 155 11.23 -20.36 -2.56
CA ALA A 155 11.03 -20.69 -1.15
C ALA A 155 9.61 -20.38 -0.66
N ALA A 156 8.90 -19.44 -1.33
CA ALA A 156 7.55 -19.03 -0.97
C ALA A 156 6.43 -19.67 -1.82
N VAL A 157 6.75 -20.14 -3.02
CA VAL A 157 5.74 -20.56 -4.04
C VAL A 157 5.92 -21.98 -4.54
N GLY A 158 6.86 -22.74 -3.97
CA GLY A 158 7.26 -24.07 -4.48
C GLY A 158 8.10 -23.96 -5.75
N ALA A 159 8.89 -25.00 -6.01
CA ALA A 159 9.83 -25.03 -7.12
C ALA A 159 9.10 -24.81 -8.45
N ILE A 160 9.38 -23.66 -9.05
CA ILE A 160 8.91 -23.33 -10.38
C ILE A 160 9.65 -24.26 -11.36
N GLU A 161 8.93 -25.20 -11.93
CA GLU A 161 9.51 -26.05 -12.98
C GLU A 161 9.97 -25.18 -14.15
N SER A 162 11.28 -24.96 -14.20
CA SER A 162 11.95 -24.20 -15.26
C SER A 162 11.76 -24.77 -16.66
N GLN A 163 11.11 -25.93 -16.78
CA GLN A 163 11.02 -26.71 -18.01
C GLN A 163 9.81 -26.42 -18.90
N ARG A 164 8.83 -25.62 -18.44
CA ARG A 164 7.59 -25.39 -19.21
C ARG A 164 7.61 -24.17 -20.12
N VAL A 165 8.67 -23.39 -20.12
CA VAL A 165 8.79 -22.25 -21.02
C VAL A 165 9.85 -22.54 -22.06
N PRO A 166 9.54 -22.51 -23.37
CA PRO A 166 10.53 -22.71 -24.41
C PRO A 166 11.68 -21.72 -24.24
N GLN A 167 12.89 -22.21 -24.26
CA GLN A 167 14.07 -21.35 -24.30
C GLN A 167 14.05 -20.57 -25.61
N GLY A 168 14.10 -19.25 -25.52
CA GLY A 168 14.18 -18.37 -26.68
C GLY A 168 12.98 -17.42 -26.87
N ASP A 169 11.91 -17.58 -26.12
CA ASP A 169 10.80 -16.62 -26.16
C ASP A 169 11.03 -15.48 -25.16
N ASN A 170 11.23 -14.29 -25.66
CA ASN A 170 11.30 -13.04 -24.87
C ASN A 170 9.94 -12.63 -24.33
N ILE A 171 9.07 -13.58 -24.00
CA ILE A 171 7.70 -13.33 -23.55
C ILE A 171 7.62 -13.64 -22.06
N THR A 172 7.09 -12.69 -21.31
CA THR A 172 6.70 -12.92 -19.91
C THR A 172 5.43 -13.78 -19.91
N HIS A 173 5.51 -15.00 -19.41
CA HIS A 173 4.36 -15.88 -19.26
C HIS A 173 3.80 -15.78 -17.85
N ILE A 174 2.50 -15.62 -17.76
CA ILE A 174 1.75 -15.75 -16.55
C ILE A 174 1.00 -17.08 -16.64
N SER A 175 1.40 -18.04 -15.81
CA SER A 175 0.68 -19.30 -15.71
C SER A 175 -0.44 -19.13 -14.68
N ALA A 176 -1.67 -19.16 -15.14
CA ALA A 176 -2.84 -19.07 -14.27
C ALA A 176 -3.85 -20.14 -14.67
N GLY A 177 -4.61 -20.58 -13.70
CA GLY A 177 -5.63 -21.58 -13.92
C GLY A 177 -6.66 -21.62 -12.80
N TYR A 178 -7.56 -22.56 -12.90
CA TYR A 178 -8.58 -22.77 -11.90
C TYR A 178 -8.21 -23.98 -11.04
N ARG A 179 -8.21 -23.80 -9.74
CA ARG A 179 -8.14 -24.88 -8.77
C ARG A 179 -9.57 -25.20 -8.32
N ILE A 180 -9.94 -26.48 -8.39
CA ILE A 180 -11.28 -26.96 -8.03
C ILE A 180 -11.18 -27.71 -6.71
N PHE A 181 -12.07 -27.39 -5.78
CA PHE A 181 -12.15 -28.00 -4.44
C PHE A 181 -13.53 -28.59 -4.28
N ASP A 182 -13.68 -29.86 -4.64
CA ASP A 182 -14.97 -30.53 -4.67
C ASP A 182 -15.55 -30.83 -3.27
N ASN A 183 -14.67 -30.98 -2.28
CA ASN A 183 -15.05 -31.42 -0.93
C ASN A 183 -15.07 -30.30 0.12
N VAL A 184 -14.81 -29.07 -0.27
CA VAL A 184 -14.82 -27.93 0.67
C VAL A 184 -16.21 -27.32 0.72
N THR A 185 -16.83 -27.30 1.91
CA THR A 185 -18.08 -26.58 2.15
C THR A 185 -17.80 -25.25 2.82
N ARG A 186 -18.19 -24.18 2.16
CA ARG A 186 -18.19 -22.82 2.72
C ARG A 186 -19.57 -22.56 3.30
N SER A 187 -19.64 -22.26 4.58
CA SER A 187 -20.87 -21.84 5.20
C SER A 187 -20.65 -20.59 6.02
N HIS A 188 -21.59 -19.69 5.98
CA HIS A 188 -21.65 -18.53 6.86
C HIS A 188 -23.10 -18.12 7.06
N TRP A 189 -23.31 -17.38 8.10
CA TRP A 189 -24.54 -16.64 8.29
C TRP A 189 -24.22 -15.15 8.40
N GLY A 190 -25.18 -14.33 8.11
CA GLY A 190 -25.01 -12.89 8.12
C GLY A 190 -26.31 -12.17 8.45
N SER A 191 -26.18 -10.88 8.68
CA SER A 191 -27.32 -10.00 8.88
C SER A 191 -27.07 -8.64 8.23
N ASP A 192 -28.11 -8.10 7.63
CA ASP A 192 -28.17 -6.77 7.07
C ASP A 192 -29.22 -5.94 7.81
N LEU A 193 -28.82 -4.82 8.38
CA LEU A 193 -29.68 -3.89 9.07
C LEU A 193 -29.76 -2.59 8.26
N THR A 194 -30.95 -2.09 8.05
CA THR A 194 -31.22 -0.76 7.50
C THR A 194 -32.11 0.03 8.44
N MET A 195 -31.84 1.33 8.58
CA MET A 195 -32.60 2.23 9.42
C MET A 195 -32.74 3.58 8.74
N GLU A 196 -33.93 4.17 8.83
CA GLU A 196 -34.18 5.52 8.42
C GLU A 196 -35.00 6.23 9.50
N TYR A 197 -34.62 7.45 9.83
CA TYR A 197 -35.32 8.29 10.76
C TYR A 197 -35.69 9.63 10.11
N PHE A 198 -36.95 9.84 9.88
CA PHE A 198 -37.55 11.08 9.33
C PHE A 198 -37.73 12.10 10.46
N ALA A 199 -36.66 12.82 10.79
CA ALA A 199 -36.69 13.80 11.87
C ALA A 199 -37.68 14.96 11.57
N SER A 200 -37.78 15.31 10.29
CA SER A 200 -38.75 16.27 9.76
C SER A 200 -38.96 16.06 8.27
N ASP A 201 -39.87 16.82 7.66
CA ASP A 201 -40.07 16.85 6.18
C ASP A 201 -38.83 17.27 5.39
N LYS A 202 -37.79 17.75 6.09
CA LYS A 202 -36.56 18.26 5.48
C LYS A 202 -35.34 17.48 5.86
N LEU A 203 -35.35 16.74 6.95
CA LEU A 203 -34.16 16.07 7.51
C LEU A 203 -34.43 14.61 7.76
N THR A 204 -33.65 13.78 7.10
CA THR A 204 -33.62 12.33 7.25
C THR A 204 -32.25 11.89 7.71
N PHE A 205 -32.19 11.03 8.71
CA PHE A 205 -31.01 10.26 9.07
C PHE A 205 -31.21 8.83 8.58
N TRP A 206 -30.14 8.24 8.07
CA TRP A 206 -30.20 6.87 7.59
C TRP A 206 -28.93 6.10 7.96
N GLY A 207 -29.05 4.79 8.02
CA GLY A 207 -27.94 3.92 8.28
C GLY A 207 -28.17 2.52 7.75
N ASN A 208 -27.08 1.88 7.39
CA ASN A 208 -27.07 0.45 7.12
C ASN A 208 -25.82 -0.19 7.73
N ALA A 209 -25.94 -1.45 8.12
CA ALA A 209 -24.85 -2.24 8.63
C ALA A 209 -25.00 -3.66 8.11
N SER A 210 -23.89 -4.26 7.72
CA SER A 210 -23.82 -5.67 7.29
C SER A 210 -22.79 -6.38 8.14
N TRP A 211 -23.14 -7.58 8.60
CA TRP A 211 -22.24 -8.41 9.38
C TRP A 211 -22.27 -9.86 8.91
N LEU A 212 -21.08 -10.51 8.92
CA LEU A 212 -20.86 -11.90 8.54
C LEU A 212 -20.22 -12.67 9.70
N SER A 213 -20.65 -13.90 9.93
CA SER A 213 -20.05 -14.77 10.93
C SER A 213 -18.59 -15.09 10.63
N GLN A 214 -18.29 -15.28 9.35
CA GLN A 214 -16.93 -15.52 8.85
C GLN A 214 -16.83 -15.13 7.38
N ASN A 215 -15.62 -14.81 6.93
CA ASN A 215 -15.30 -14.48 5.56
C ASN A 215 -14.05 -15.22 5.03
N GLU A 216 -13.51 -16.13 5.84
CA GLU A 216 -12.32 -16.91 5.55
C GLU A 216 -12.57 -18.38 5.92
N TRP A 217 -12.11 -19.29 5.08
CA TRP A 217 -12.17 -20.73 5.29
C TRP A 217 -10.79 -21.32 5.02
N ASN A 218 -10.30 -22.10 5.99
CA ASN A 218 -9.12 -22.93 5.81
C ASN A 218 -9.61 -24.35 5.59
N PRO A 219 -9.52 -24.91 4.39
CA PRO A 219 -9.73 -26.33 4.22
C PRO A 219 -8.62 -27.03 5.02
N GLY A 220 -9.00 -27.86 5.95
CA GLY A 220 -8.09 -28.55 6.87
C GLY A 220 -6.95 -29.29 6.15
N GLU A 221 -6.01 -29.78 6.93
CA GLU A 221 -4.73 -30.40 6.55
C GLU A 221 -4.84 -31.66 5.66
N GLU A 222 -6.02 -32.00 5.15
CA GLU A 222 -6.27 -33.23 4.38
C GLU A 222 -5.94 -33.12 2.88
N ASN A 223 -5.44 -31.99 2.39
CA ASN A 223 -4.97 -31.91 1.01
C ASN A 223 -3.45 -32.04 0.95
N ASP A 224 -3.02 -33.13 0.38
CA ASP A 224 -1.65 -33.61 0.18
C ASP A 224 -0.78 -32.70 -0.75
N ASP A 225 -1.23 -31.49 -1.02
CA ASP A 225 -0.49 -30.44 -1.71
C ASP A 225 -0.04 -29.40 -0.69
N ASP A 226 1.25 -29.29 -0.47
CA ASP A 226 1.99 -28.46 0.49
C ASP A 226 1.70 -26.94 0.48
N LEU A 227 0.59 -26.48 -0.03
CA LEU A 227 0.20 -25.08 -0.04
C LEU A 227 -1.01 -24.86 0.88
N PRO A 228 -0.86 -24.04 1.94
CA PRO A 228 -1.98 -23.64 2.77
C PRO A 228 -2.98 -22.88 1.90
N PHE A 229 -4.06 -23.54 1.52
CA PHE A 229 -5.13 -22.90 0.79
C PHE A 229 -6.01 -22.14 1.77
N GLN A 230 -6.08 -20.84 1.58
CA GLN A 230 -7.04 -19.99 2.26
C GLN A 230 -8.07 -19.52 1.24
N ASP A 231 -9.31 -19.77 1.53
CA ASP A 231 -10.44 -19.32 0.74
C ASP A 231 -11.12 -18.13 1.40
N PHE A 232 -11.26 -17.05 0.65
CA PHE A 232 -11.78 -15.78 1.13
C PHE A 232 -13.07 -15.41 0.41
N LEU A 233 -14.00 -14.82 1.13
CA LEU A 233 -15.19 -14.20 0.55
C LEU A 233 -14.83 -12.90 -0.21
N ASN A 234 -13.65 -12.35 0.01
CA ASN A 234 -13.18 -11.07 -0.55
C ASN A 234 -14.07 -9.89 -0.12
N ALA A 235 -14.58 -9.94 1.08
CA ALA A 235 -15.42 -8.91 1.67
C ALA A 235 -15.15 -8.76 3.17
N PRO A 236 -15.31 -7.56 3.75
CA PRO A 236 -15.17 -7.35 5.18
C PRO A 236 -16.23 -8.11 5.96
N ARG A 237 -15.89 -8.56 7.18
CA ARG A 237 -16.86 -9.18 8.09
C ARG A 237 -17.90 -8.20 8.62
N PHE A 238 -17.48 -6.96 8.81
CA PHE A 238 -18.38 -5.90 9.24
C PHE A 238 -18.15 -4.64 8.41
N LYS A 239 -19.25 -4.03 8.00
CA LYS A 239 -19.27 -2.73 7.34
C LYS A 239 -20.54 -1.99 7.72
N TYR A 240 -20.45 -0.67 7.81
CA TYR A 240 -21.62 0.16 8.02
C TYR A 240 -21.48 1.51 7.34
N ARG A 241 -22.61 2.10 7.06
CA ARG A 241 -22.72 3.43 6.52
C ARG A 241 -23.82 4.19 7.26
N LEU A 242 -23.52 5.41 7.66
CA LEU A 242 -24.44 6.31 8.34
C LEU A 242 -24.48 7.61 7.56
N GLY A 243 -25.64 8.25 7.52
CA GLY A 243 -25.73 9.51 6.83
C GLY A 243 -26.92 10.35 7.26
N MET A 244 -26.91 11.58 6.77
CA MET A 244 -28.00 12.50 6.90
C MET A 244 -28.22 13.25 5.59
N ASP A 245 -29.49 13.46 5.27
CA ASP A 245 -29.91 14.21 4.11
C ASP A 245 -30.82 15.34 4.56
N PHE A 246 -30.48 16.54 4.16
CA PHE A 246 -31.29 17.73 4.37
C PHE A 246 -31.74 18.32 3.04
N THR A 247 -33.05 18.59 2.91
CA THR A 247 -33.63 19.16 1.71
C THR A 247 -34.56 20.29 2.10
N ASP A 248 -34.26 21.52 1.73
CA ASP A 248 -35.17 22.66 1.98
C ASP A 248 -36.01 22.96 0.73
N ARG A 249 -37.26 23.39 0.97
CA ARG A 249 -38.19 23.81 -0.09
C ARG A 249 -37.66 24.97 -0.95
N LYS A 250 -36.68 25.73 -0.42
CA LYS A 250 -36.03 26.83 -1.13
C LYS A 250 -34.88 26.34 -2.07
N GLY A 251 -34.71 25.02 -2.22
CA GLY A 251 -33.75 24.43 -3.14
C GLY A 251 -32.36 24.18 -2.56
N PHE A 252 -32.16 24.33 -1.27
CA PHE A 252 -30.92 23.93 -0.61
C PHE A 252 -30.95 22.43 -0.26
N LEU A 253 -29.87 21.73 -0.62
CA LEU A 253 -29.65 20.30 -0.41
C LEU A 253 -28.32 20.14 0.29
N PHE A 254 -28.29 19.29 1.30
CA PHE A 254 -27.06 18.94 1.97
C PHE A 254 -27.09 17.45 2.33
N SER A 255 -26.01 16.73 2.05
CA SER A 255 -25.84 15.35 2.46
C SER A 255 -24.48 15.17 3.10
N LEU A 256 -24.44 14.38 4.17
CA LEU A 256 -23.22 13.91 4.81
C LEU A 256 -23.35 12.41 5.03
N ALA A 257 -22.32 11.65 4.69
CA ALA A 257 -22.26 10.23 4.94
C ALA A 257 -20.89 9.82 5.51
N PHE A 258 -20.92 8.87 6.41
CA PHE A 258 -19.74 8.17 6.93
C PHE A 258 -19.84 6.69 6.56
N GLN A 259 -18.76 6.12 6.09
CA GLN A 259 -18.63 4.70 5.78
C GLN A 259 -17.44 4.12 6.54
N HIS A 260 -17.67 2.97 7.14
CA HIS A 260 -16.64 2.12 7.72
C HIS A 260 -16.70 0.73 7.09
N ASP A 261 -15.55 0.23 6.66
CA ASP A 261 -15.37 -1.17 6.26
C ASP A 261 -14.19 -1.72 7.05
N ASP A 262 -14.39 -2.88 7.70
CA ASP A 262 -13.30 -3.60 8.37
C ASP A 262 -12.23 -4.06 7.37
N GLU A 263 -11.05 -4.33 7.89
CA GLU A 263 -9.99 -5.01 7.18
C GLU A 263 -10.43 -6.43 6.79
N PHE A 264 -10.01 -6.89 5.62
CA PHE A 264 -10.24 -8.27 5.19
C PHE A 264 -9.15 -8.77 4.27
N ASN A 265 -8.96 -10.08 4.25
CA ASN A 265 -8.09 -10.72 3.29
C ASN A 265 -8.81 -10.98 1.97
N SER A 266 -8.10 -10.74 0.89
CA SER A 266 -8.59 -10.93 -0.47
C SER A 266 -7.65 -11.83 -1.25
N ASN A 267 -8.23 -12.77 -1.99
CA ASN A 267 -7.50 -13.61 -2.92
C ASN A 267 -8.28 -13.67 -4.25
N GLN A 268 -7.87 -12.86 -5.18
CA GLN A 268 -8.39 -12.85 -6.55
C GLN A 268 -7.26 -13.11 -7.55
N GLY A 269 -6.60 -14.26 -7.40
CA GLY A 269 -5.48 -14.64 -8.23
C GLY A 269 -4.27 -13.73 -7.99
N PHE A 270 -3.97 -12.83 -8.91
CA PHE A 270 -2.84 -11.90 -8.80
C PHE A 270 -3.05 -10.76 -7.79
N TYR A 271 -4.27 -10.55 -7.33
CA TYR A 271 -4.64 -9.52 -6.37
C TYR A 271 -4.90 -10.13 -4.99
N ALA A 272 -3.90 -10.88 -4.50
CA ALA A 272 -3.95 -11.46 -3.16
C ALA A 272 -3.28 -10.55 -2.14
N GLY A 273 -3.85 -10.49 -0.94
CA GLY A 273 -3.32 -9.72 0.17
C GLY A 273 -4.42 -9.11 1.04
N THR A 274 -4.01 -8.29 2.00
CA THR A 274 -4.92 -7.65 2.94
C THR A 274 -5.41 -6.31 2.40
N VAL A 275 -6.72 -6.11 2.40
CA VAL A 275 -7.38 -4.83 2.19
C VAL A 275 -7.56 -4.16 3.54
N GLN A 276 -6.89 -3.05 3.76
CA GLN A 276 -6.92 -2.32 5.03
C GLN A 276 -8.30 -1.74 5.32
N ALA A 277 -8.65 -1.66 6.59
CA ALA A 277 -9.85 -0.99 7.04
C ALA A 277 -9.90 0.46 6.57
N LYS A 278 -11.09 0.94 6.23
CA LYS A 278 -11.27 2.32 5.77
C LYS A 278 -12.42 3.04 6.48
N ASN A 279 -12.22 4.33 6.67
CA ASN A 279 -13.18 5.25 7.25
C ASN A 279 -13.33 6.44 6.30
N LEU A 280 -14.42 6.50 5.57
CA LEU A 280 -14.62 7.51 4.54
C LEU A 280 -15.74 8.45 4.93
N PHE A 281 -15.54 9.75 4.69
CA PHE A 281 -16.56 10.76 4.80
C PHE A 281 -16.87 11.30 3.42
N ASP A 282 -18.14 11.31 3.06
CA ASP A 282 -18.68 11.90 1.85
C ASP A 282 -19.57 13.06 2.21
N ALA A 283 -19.48 14.15 1.47
CA ALA A 283 -20.35 15.31 1.66
C ALA A 283 -20.79 15.88 0.32
N SER A 284 -22.02 16.38 0.29
CA SER A 284 -22.50 17.15 -0.86
C SER A 284 -23.35 18.32 -0.42
N ILE A 285 -23.29 19.38 -1.22
CA ILE A 285 -24.14 20.57 -1.09
C ILE A 285 -24.67 20.93 -2.45
N GLY A 286 -25.96 21.14 -2.54
CA GLY A 286 -26.64 21.58 -3.75
C GLY A 286 -27.48 22.80 -3.49
N TYR A 287 -27.61 23.65 -4.49
CA TYR A 287 -28.45 24.81 -4.42
C TYR A 287 -29.14 25.08 -5.76
N LYS A 288 -30.45 25.31 -5.69
CA LYS A 288 -31.27 25.73 -6.84
C LYS A 288 -31.17 27.24 -6.97
N LEU A 289 -30.35 27.74 -7.88
CA LEU A 289 -30.15 29.17 -8.11
C LEU A 289 -31.37 29.85 -8.68
N THR A 290 -31.99 29.17 -9.66
CA THR A 290 -33.26 29.59 -10.31
C THR A 290 -34.10 28.34 -10.54
N ASP A 291 -35.32 28.49 -11.05
CA ASP A 291 -36.14 27.34 -11.41
C ASP A 291 -35.51 26.43 -12.45
N ASN A 292 -34.62 26.98 -13.26
CA ASN A 292 -33.96 26.29 -14.35
C ASN A 292 -32.46 25.98 -14.10
N ILE A 293 -31.89 26.44 -12.98
CA ILE A 293 -30.44 26.26 -12.73
C ILE A 293 -30.21 25.69 -11.33
N LYS A 294 -29.57 24.54 -11.28
CA LYS A 294 -29.11 23.89 -10.05
C LYS A 294 -27.61 23.69 -10.06
N LEU A 295 -26.93 23.99 -8.97
CA LEU A 295 -25.52 23.68 -8.75
C LEU A 295 -25.39 22.64 -7.64
N ASP A 296 -24.54 21.63 -7.88
CA ASP A 296 -24.19 20.58 -6.90
C ASP A 296 -22.66 20.50 -6.79
N LEU A 297 -22.14 20.61 -5.58
CA LEU A 297 -20.75 20.33 -5.24
C LEU A 297 -20.73 19.10 -4.35
N SER A 298 -19.96 18.09 -4.73
CA SER A 298 -19.81 16.86 -3.95
C SER A 298 -18.36 16.47 -3.78
N SER A 299 -18.05 15.88 -2.64
CA SER A 299 -16.76 15.31 -2.35
C SER A 299 -16.94 13.90 -1.79
N THR A 300 -16.32 12.93 -2.43
CA THR A 300 -16.14 11.60 -1.84
C THR A 300 -14.77 11.51 -1.19
N ASN A 301 -14.70 10.82 -0.05
CA ASN A 301 -13.50 10.74 0.76
C ASN A 301 -12.97 12.15 1.14
N LEU A 302 -13.81 12.92 1.81
CA LEU A 302 -13.61 14.34 2.14
C LEU A 302 -12.26 14.59 2.83
N PHE A 303 -11.81 13.69 3.70
CA PHE A 303 -10.55 13.80 4.45
C PHE A 303 -9.34 13.19 3.72
N ASN A 304 -9.51 12.73 2.48
CA ASN A 304 -8.44 12.20 1.63
C ASN A 304 -7.68 11.01 2.27
N GLN A 305 -8.39 10.10 2.91
CA GLN A 305 -7.79 8.84 3.34
C GLN A 305 -7.28 8.08 2.11
N GLN A 306 -6.01 7.71 2.12
CA GLN A 306 -5.44 6.89 1.06
C GLN A 306 -5.84 5.44 1.29
N TYR A 307 -6.51 4.82 0.34
CA TYR A 307 -6.91 3.42 0.45
C TYR A 307 -6.84 2.71 -0.91
N ARG A 308 -6.85 1.39 -0.89
CA ARG A 308 -6.97 0.54 -2.07
C ARG A 308 -8.25 -0.27 -1.98
N ALA A 309 -8.97 -0.41 -3.08
CA ALA A 309 -10.19 -1.23 -3.12
C ALA A 309 -9.88 -2.73 -3.04
N PHE A 310 -8.72 -3.13 -3.61
CA PHE A 310 -8.16 -4.48 -3.55
C PHE A 310 -6.63 -4.40 -3.50
N PRO A 311 -5.93 -5.48 -3.08
CA PRO A 311 -4.48 -5.54 -3.13
C PRO A 311 -3.96 -5.21 -4.54
N ASN A 312 -2.83 -4.54 -4.60
CA ASN A 312 -2.14 -4.17 -5.86
C ASN A 312 -2.92 -3.23 -6.81
N MET A 313 -4.10 -2.76 -6.42
CA MET A 313 -4.83 -1.74 -7.19
C MET A 313 -4.28 -0.33 -6.90
N PRO A 314 -4.50 0.63 -7.80
CA PRO A 314 -4.12 2.02 -7.55
C PRO A 314 -4.72 2.56 -6.26
N VAL A 315 -3.99 3.47 -5.62
CA VAL A 315 -4.46 4.18 -4.43
C VAL A 315 -5.56 5.15 -4.81
N ILE A 316 -6.63 5.14 -4.03
CA ILE A 316 -7.78 6.00 -4.18
C ILE A 316 -7.73 7.08 -3.10
N GLY A 317 -7.81 8.33 -3.51
CA GLY A 317 -7.89 9.50 -2.64
C GLY A 317 -9.23 10.22 -2.77
N ARG A 318 -9.25 11.48 -2.34
CA ARG A 318 -10.42 12.36 -2.45
C ARG A 318 -10.76 12.67 -3.89
N ARG A 319 -12.06 12.68 -4.19
CA ARG A 319 -12.60 13.17 -5.46
C ARG A 319 -13.63 14.26 -5.20
N VAL A 320 -13.49 15.37 -5.89
CA VAL A 320 -14.42 16.50 -5.85
C VAL A 320 -15.07 16.67 -7.21
N ASN A 321 -16.40 16.81 -7.23
CA ASN A 321 -17.16 17.06 -8.45
C ASN A 321 -18.01 18.32 -8.28
N LEU A 322 -17.99 19.16 -9.29
CA LEU A 322 -18.94 20.27 -9.44
C LEU A 322 -19.84 19.96 -10.65
N ARG A 323 -21.13 20.03 -10.45
CA ARG A 323 -22.15 19.79 -11.47
C ARG A 323 -23.09 20.97 -11.56
N ALA A 324 -23.34 21.45 -12.76
CA ALA A 324 -24.39 22.39 -13.07
C ALA A 324 -25.47 21.70 -13.93
N VAL A 325 -26.73 21.84 -13.54
CA VAL A 325 -27.87 21.31 -14.28
C VAL A 325 -28.69 22.49 -14.79
N PHE A 326 -29.01 22.47 -16.07
CA PHE A 326 -29.83 23.47 -16.75
C PHE A 326 -31.06 22.78 -17.32
N ASP A 327 -32.25 23.16 -16.86
CA ASP A 327 -33.54 22.75 -17.44
C ASP A 327 -33.96 23.81 -18.46
N LEU A 328 -34.04 23.41 -19.73
CA LEU A 328 -34.35 24.30 -20.87
C LEU A 328 -35.83 24.32 -21.20
#